data_13290fed5adc6746043615b09559ed3b
#
_entry.id   13290fed5adc6746043615b09559ed3b
#
_cell.length_a   1.000
_cell.length_b   1.000
_cell.length_c   1.000
_cell.angle_alpha   90.00
_cell.angle_beta   90.00
_cell.angle_gamma   90.00
#
_symmetry.space_group_name_H-M   'P 1'
#
loop_
_entity.id
_entity.type
_entity.pdbx_description
1 polymer ?
#
loop_
_entity_poly.entity_id
_entity_poly.type
_entity_poly.pdbx_seq_one_letter_code
_entity_poly.pdbx_strand_id
1 'polypeptide(L)'
;TEEALSEYEKTLRKNIGRSSAICAKDHEQIVGILLFSPHHNELSCIAIHPDYRRRGIASKLIGKMLPKLDATRDITVSTFRKEDPKGNAPRALYQKLGFKAGELTEEFGYPTQKFILRANLHAKETPCDKVPEN
;
A
#
# COMPACT_ATOMS: atom_id res chain seq x y z
N THR A 1 -9.44 -8.20 -18.49
CA THR A 1 -9.06 -8.76 -19.78
C THR A 1 -7.75 -9.52 -19.67
N GLU A 2 -7.44 -10.31 -20.68
CA GLU A 2 -6.20 -11.07 -20.66
C GLU A 2 -4.99 -10.16 -20.68
N GLU A 3 -5.08 -9.07 -21.39
CA GLU A 3 -3.98 -8.11 -21.45
C GLU A 3 -3.75 -7.46 -20.09
N ALA A 4 -4.82 -7.10 -19.39
CA ALA A 4 -4.70 -6.50 -18.08
C ALA A 4 -4.10 -7.48 -17.09
N LEU A 5 -4.50 -8.75 -17.15
CA LEU A 5 -3.93 -9.77 -16.27
C LEU A 5 -2.45 -10.00 -16.55
N SER A 6 -2.08 -9.98 -17.84
CA SER A 6 -0.68 -10.16 -18.21
C SER A 6 0.19 -9.01 -17.68
N GLU A 7 -0.30 -7.80 -17.79
CA GLU A 7 0.42 -6.64 -17.26
C GLU A 7 0.54 -6.72 -15.75
N TYR A 8 -0.51 -7.16 -15.08
CA TYR A 8 -0.51 -7.32 -13.63
C TYR A 8 0.54 -8.35 -13.21
N GLU A 9 0.59 -9.49 -13.91
CA GLU A 9 1.58 -10.52 -13.62
C GLU A 9 3.00 -10.01 -13.79
N LYS A 10 3.24 -9.22 -14.83
CA LYS A 10 4.56 -8.66 -15.07
C LYS A 10 4.96 -7.73 -13.93
N THR A 11 4.02 -6.92 -13.47
CA THR A 11 4.29 -6.01 -12.36
C THR A 11 4.63 -6.78 -11.09
N LEU A 12 3.89 -7.85 -10.80
CA LEU A 12 4.15 -8.68 -9.64
C LEU A 12 5.55 -9.27 -9.68
N ARG A 13 5.92 -9.86 -10.82
CA ARG A 13 7.23 -10.48 -10.97
C ARG A 13 8.35 -9.46 -10.82
N LYS A 14 8.15 -8.29 -11.37
CA LYS A 14 9.14 -7.23 -11.29
C LYS A 14 9.37 -6.79 -9.85
N ASN A 15 8.29 -6.59 -9.10
CA ASN A 15 8.39 -6.17 -7.72
C ASN A 15 9.04 -7.23 -6.85
N ILE A 16 8.67 -8.48 -7.04
CA ILE A 16 9.27 -9.58 -6.29
C ILE A 16 10.76 -9.67 -6.60
N GLY A 17 11.11 -9.56 -7.87
CA GLY A 17 12.51 -9.64 -8.29
C GLY A 17 13.35 -8.49 -7.77
N ARG A 18 12.74 -7.36 -7.41
CA ARG A 18 13.46 -6.21 -6.86
C ARG A 18 13.40 -6.16 -5.35
N SER A 19 12.94 -7.23 -4.72
CA SER A 19 12.81 -7.30 -3.26
C SER A 19 11.91 -6.19 -2.69
N SER A 20 10.93 -5.73 -3.46
CA SER A 20 9.98 -4.72 -3.00
C SER A 20 8.66 -5.38 -2.62
N ALA A 21 8.74 -6.50 -1.92
CA ALA A 21 7.58 -7.26 -1.46
C ALA A 21 7.74 -7.55 0.02
N ILE A 22 6.62 -7.51 0.73
CA ILE A 22 6.56 -7.88 2.14
C ILE A 22 5.43 -8.88 2.27
N CYS A 23 5.64 -9.97 3.02
CA CYS A 23 4.58 -10.94 3.19
C CYS A 23 4.35 -11.26 4.66
N ALA A 24 3.15 -11.74 4.94
CA ALA A 24 2.77 -12.24 6.25
C ALA A 24 2.57 -13.74 6.13
N LYS A 25 3.07 -14.49 7.08
CA LYS A 25 2.96 -15.95 7.08
C LYS A 25 2.30 -16.45 8.35
N ASP A 26 1.54 -17.53 8.20
CA ASP A 26 1.04 -18.30 9.31
C ASP A 26 1.70 -19.64 9.17
N HIS A 27 2.74 -19.89 10.00
CA HIS A 27 3.63 -21.03 9.83
C HIS A 27 4.28 -20.91 8.46
N GLU A 28 4.07 -21.87 7.55
CA GLU A 28 4.68 -21.81 6.22
C GLU A 28 3.75 -21.28 5.16
N GLN A 29 2.52 -20.98 5.50
CA GLN A 29 1.56 -20.48 4.54
C GLN A 29 1.61 -18.98 4.46
N ILE A 30 1.69 -18.45 3.24
CA ILE A 30 1.63 -17.01 3.02
C ILE A 30 0.16 -16.60 3.09
N VAL A 31 -0.18 -15.71 4.01
CA VAL A 31 -1.55 -15.27 4.20
C VAL A 31 -1.77 -13.81 3.82
N GLY A 32 -0.71 -13.09 3.52
CA GLY A 32 -0.82 -11.71 3.06
C GLY A 32 0.42 -11.33 2.30
N ILE A 33 0.26 -10.44 1.31
CA ILE A 33 1.38 -9.94 0.54
C ILE A 33 1.14 -8.47 0.22
N LEU A 34 2.22 -7.70 0.24
CA LEU A 34 2.19 -6.29 -0.09
C LEU A 34 3.35 -6.03 -1.05
N LEU A 35 3.04 -5.38 -2.17
CA LEU A 35 4.03 -4.98 -3.15
C LEU A 35 4.11 -3.47 -3.17
N PHE A 36 5.32 -2.93 -3.22
CA PHE A 36 5.49 -1.48 -3.21
C PHE A 36 6.64 -1.08 -4.12
N SER A 37 6.65 0.18 -4.53
CA SER A 37 7.68 0.72 -5.42
C SER A 37 8.40 1.87 -4.72
N PRO A 38 9.65 1.66 -4.26
CA PRO A 38 10.41 2.76 -3.70
C PRO A 38 10.67 3.88 -4.70
N HIS A 39 10.82 3.52 -5.97
CA HIS A 39 11.06 4.52 -7.01
C HIS A 39 9.89 5.49 -7.15
N HIS A 40 8.68 4.97 -7.17
CA HIS A 40 7.48 5.80 -7.27
C HIS A 40 6.92 6.21 -5.92
N ASN A 41 7.50 5.70 -4.85
CA ASN A 41 7.06 5.96 -3.47
C ASN A 41 5.60 5.59 -3.29
N GLU A 42 5.23 4.40 -3.73
CA GLU A 42 3.82 3.99 -3.72
C GLU A 42 3.63 2.54 -3.31
N LEU A 43 2.42 2.28 -2.78
CA LEU A 43 1.95 0.94 -2.52
C LEU A 43 1.31 0.45 -3.81
N SER A 44 1.85 -0.63 -4.39
CA SER A 44 1.37 -1.12 -5.67
C SER A 44 0.21 -2.09 -5.53
N CYS A 45 0.27 -2.97 -4.53
CA CYS A 45 -0.76 -4.00 -4.37
C CYS A 45 -0.70 -4.55 -2.97
N ILE A 46 -1.86 -4.88 -2.41
CA ILE A 46 -1.93 -5.57 -1.13
C ILE A 46 -3.08 -6.57 -1.19
N ALA A 47 -2.83 -7.78 -0.74
CA ALA A 47 -3.83 -8.84 -0.76
C ALA A 47 -3.71 -9.66 0.51
N ILE A 48 -4.84 -9.96 1.14
CA ILE A 48 -4.90 -10.75 2.34
C ILE A 48 -5.80 -11.95 2.09
N HIS A 49 -5.34 -13.13 2.50
CA HIS A 49 -6.14 -14.35 2.37
C HIS A 49 -7.50 -14.13 3.04
N PRO A 50 -8.61 -14.53 2.40
CA PRO A 50 -9.94 -14.24 2.94
C PRO A 50 -10.16 -14.73 4.37
N ASP A 51 -9.60 -15.86 4.73
CA ASP A 51 -9.76 -16.41 6.07
C ASP A 51 -8.97 -15.65 7.14
N TYR A 52 -8.11 -14.74 6.72
CA TYR A 52 -7.26 -13.98 7.63
C TYR A 52 -7.60 -12.50 7.66
N ARG A 53 -8.70 -12.11 7.04
CA ARG A 53 -9.11 -10.71 7.04
C ARG A 53 -9.61 -10.30 8.42
N ARG A 54 -9.65 -9.00 8.66
CA ARG A 54 -10.10 -8.39 9.91
C ARG A 54 -9.22 -8.74 11.10
N ARG A 55 -7.97 -9.09 10.86
CA ARG A 55 -7.01 -9.38 11.91
C ARG A 55 -5.89 -8.36 11.98
N GLY A 56 -6.01 -7.24 11.22
CA GLY A 56 -5.01 -6.20 11.25
C GLY A 56 -3.76 -6.50 10.44
N ILE A 57 -3.78 -7.54 9.62
CA ILE A 57 -2.59 -7.92 8.84
C ILE A 57 -2.22 -6.85 7.83
N ALA A 58 -3.23 -6.28 7.14
CA ALA A 58 -2.96 -5.23 6.15
C ALA A 58 -2.31 -4.03 6.81
N SER A 59 -2.80 -3.61 7.97
CA SER A 59 -2.20 -2.48 8.69
C SER A 59 -0.76 -2.78 9.09
N LYS A 60 -0.47 -4.00 9.50
CA LYS A 60 0.89 -4.37 9.87
C LYS A 60 1.82 -4.39 8.67
N LEU A 61 1.34 -4.88 7.54
CA LEU A 61 2.15 -4.87 6.32
C LEU A 61 2.47 -3.46 5.88
N ILE A 62 1.47 -2.57 5.91
CA ILE A 62 1.69 -1.18 5.55
C ILE A 62 2.66 -0.52 6.53
N GLY A 63 2.52 -0.84 7.82
CA GLY A 63 3.43 -0.32 8.84
C GLY A 63 4.87 -0.73 8.61
N LYS A 64 5.09 -1.91 8.03
CA LYS A 64 6.44 -2.35 7.71
C LYS A 64 6.94 -1.74 6.40
N MET A 65 6.05 -1.36 5.52
CA MET A 65 6.41 -0.71 4.26
C MET A 65 6.84 0.73 4.47
N LEU A 66 6.14 1.47 5.31
CA LEU A 66 6.35 2.90 5.45
C LEU A 66 7.81 3.29 5.70
N PRO A 67 8.55 2.61 6.61
CA PRO A 67 9.96 2.96 6.79
C PRO A 67 10.83 2.70 5.57
N LYS A 68 10.34 1.91 4.62
CA LYS A 68 11.10 1.61 3.41
C LYS A 68 10.82 2.60 2.29
N LEU A 69 9.90 3.51 2.52
CA LEU A 69 9.58 4.56 1.57
C LEU A 69 10.05 5.89 2.11
N ASP A 70 10.03 6.91 1.25
CA ASP A 70 10.54 8.24 1.62
C ASP A 70 9.40 9.06 2.23
N ALA A 71 9.43 9.27 3.54
CA ALA A 71 8.38 10.01 4.24
C ALA A 71 8.40 11.50 3.92
N THR A 72 9.47 12.00 3.28
CA THR A 72 9.53 13.40 2.87
C THR A 72 8.87 13.62 1.52
N ARG A 73 8.35 12.57 0.90
CA ARG A 73 7.59 12.63 -0.35
C ARG A 73 6.22 12.04 -0.11
N ASP A 74 5.25 12.46 -0.90
CA ASP A 74 3.92 11.87 -0.82
C ASP A 74 3.98 10.38 -1.13
N ILE A 75 3.22 9.60 -0.37
CA ILE A 75 3.10 8.16 -0.61
C ILE A 75 1.71 7.93 -1.15
N THR A 76 1.61 7.20 -2.26
CA THR A 76 0.34 7.01 -2.94
C THR A 76 -0.07 5.55 -3.01
N VAL A 77 -1.35 5.33 -3.19
CA VAL A 77 -1.91 4.02 -3.45
C VAL A 77 -3.20 4.23 -4.24
N SER A 78 -3.48 3.31 -5.16
CA SER A 78 -4.73 3.37 -5.91
C SER A 78 -5.64 2.25 -5.47
N THR A 79 -6.94 2.52 -5.39
CA THR A 79 -7.91 1.51 -5.03
C THR A 79 -9.22 1.78 -5.76
N PHE A 80 -10.23 0.98 -5.49
CA PHE A 80 -11.51 1.11 -6.16
C PHE A 80 -12.20 2.40 -5.80
N ARG A 81 -13.05 2.89 -6.69
CA ARG A 81 -13.78 4.13 -6.46
C ARG A 81 -14.86 3.96 -5.42
N LYS A 82 -15.37 5.08 -4.93
CA LYS A 82 -16.37 5.08 -3.86
C LYS A 82 -17.60 4.27 -4.18
N GLU A 83 -18.02 4.27 -5.44
CA GLU A 83 -19.23 3.56 -5.85
C GLU A 83 -19.05 2.04 -5.92
N ASP A 84 -17.81 1.58 -5.90
CA ASP A 84 -17.52 0.16 -6.03
C ASP A 84 -17.47 -0.50 -4.65
N PRO A 85 -18.36 -1.44 -4.36
CA PRO A 85 -18.36 -2.09 -3.03
C PRO A 85 -17.03 -2.75 -2.67
N LYS A 86 -16.25 -3.15 -3.68
CA LYS A 86 -14.94 -3.75 -3.43
C LYS A 86 -13.98 -2.76 -2.79
N GLY A 87 -14.26 -1.47 -2.91
CA GLY A 87 -13.41 -0.44 -2.33
C GLY A 87 -13.72 -0.13 -0.87
N ASN A 88 -14.82 -0.64 -0.32
CA ASN A 88 -15.22 -0.26 1.03
C ASN A 88 -14.14 -0.54 2.08
N ALA A 89 -13.64 -1.75 2.11
CA ALA A 89 -12.62 -2.11 3.11
C ALA A 89 -11.27 -1.43 2.89
N PRO A 90 -10.70 -1.46 1.66
CA PRO A 90 -9.41 -0.79 1.48
C PRO A 90 -9.49 0.73 1.64
N ARG A 91 -10.56 1.36 1.17
CA ARG A 91 -10.70 2.81 1.33
C ARG A 91 -10.76 3.19 2.82
N ALA A 92 -11.51 2.42 3.61
CA ALA A 92 -11.58 2.67 5.04
C ALA A 92 -10.23 2.49 5.71
N LEU A 93 -9.49 1.47 5.30
CA LEU A 93 -8.16 1.22 5.84
C LEU A 93 -7.21 2.37 5.55
N TYR A 94 -7.17 2.83 4.30
CA TYR A 94 -6.27 3.92 3.94
C TYR A 94 -6.64 5.21 4.66
N GLN A 95 -7.93 5.51 4.78
CA GLN A 95 -8.38 6.68 5.52
C GLN A 95 -7.98 6.62 6.98
N LYS A 96 -8.11 5.45 7.58
CA LYS A 96 -7.71 5.25 8.98
C LYS A 96 -6.22 5.48 9.17
N LEU A 97 -5.43 5.15 8.17
CA LEU A 97 -3.97 5.33 8.24
C LEU A 97 -3.52 6.73 7.86
N GLY A 98 -4.44 7.61 7.56
CA GLY A 98 -4.11 9.00 7.26
C GLY A 98 -4.04 9.36 5.80
N PHE A 99 -4.30 8.40 4.90
CA PHE A 99 -4.34 8.71 3.49
C PHE A 99 -5.62 9.46 3.15
N LYS A 100 -5.53 10.37 2.21
CA LYS A 100 -6.68 11.14 1.76
C LYS A 100 -6.98 10.85 0.29
N ALA A 101 -8.27 10.83 -0.04
CA ALA A 101 -8.70 10.58 -1.41
C ALA A 101 -8.23 11.71 -2.31
N GLY A 102 -7.71 11.33 -3.45
CA GLY A 102 -7.20 12.28 -4.44
C GLY A 102 -7.89 12.08 -5.77
N GLU A 103 -7.12 12.19 -6.85
CA GLU A 103 -7.69 12.17 -8.19
C GLU A 103 -8.25 10.82 -8.59
N LEU A 104 -9.20 10.85 -9.49
CA LEU A 104 -9.75 9.64 -10.09
C LEU A 104 -8.79 9.19 -11.18
N THR A 105 -8.53 7.89 -11.24
CA THR A 105 -7.58 7.33 -12.19
C THR A 105 -8.16 6.06 -12.79
N GLU A 106 -7.34 5.38 -13.57
CA GLU A 106 -7.73 4.12 -14.19
C GLU A 106 -6.50 3.24 -14.24
N GLU A 107 -6.63 2.00 -13.81
CA GLU A 107 -5.50 1.08 -13.80
C GLU A 107 -5.93 -0.23 -14.44
N PHE A 108 -5.14 -0.67 -15.42
CA PHE A 108 -5.43 -1.89 -16.17
C PHE A 108 -6.85 -1.86 -16.75
N GLY A 109 -7.31 -0.66 -17.15
CA GLY A 109 -8.63 -0.50 -17.71
C GLY A 109 -9.75 -0.47 -16.69
N TYR A 110 -9.44 -0.40 -15.39
CA TYR A 110 -10.45 -0.42 -14.34
C TYR A 110 -10.48 0.94 -13.61
N PRO A 111 -11.69 1.46 -13.32
CA PRO A 111 -11.79 2.75 -12.61
C PRO A 111 -11.23 2.66 -11.20
N THR A 112 -10.32 3.54 -10.87
CA THR A 112 -9.70 3.59 -9.55
C THR A 112 -9.65 5.01 -9.04
N GLN A 113 -9.21 5.16 -7.79
CA GLN A 113 -8.98 6.47 -7.20
C GLN A 113 -7.67 6.41 -6.43
N LYS A 114 -6.89 7.45 -6.56
CA LYS A 114 -5.61 7.55 -5.87
C LYS A 114 -5.85 8.07 -4.45
N PHE A 115 -5.18 7.46 -3.49
CA PHE A 115 -5.14 7.93 -2.12
C PHE A 115 -3.73 8.38 -1.81
N ILE A 116 -3.59 9.45 -1.04
CA ILE A 116 -2.30 10.09 -0.82
C ILE A 116 -2.05 10.28 0.66
N LEU A 117 -0.89 9.81 1.11
CA LEU A 117 -0.39 10.13 2.43
C LEU A 117 0.63 11.24 2.23
N ARG A 118 0.29 12.44 2.69
CA ARG A 118 1.10 13.62 2.40
C ARG A 118 2.48 13.54 3.02
N ALA A 119 3.43 14.16 2.34
CA ALA A 119 4.80 14.21 2.81
C ALA A 119 4.90 14.80 4.21
N ASN A 120 5.78 14.21 5.00
CA ASN A 120 6.09 14.74 6.32
C ASN A 120 7.45 15.41 6.22
N LEU A 121 7.45 16.72 6.04
CA LEU A 121 8.69 17.46 5.85
C LEU A 121 9.59 17.45 7.05
N HIS A 122 9.07 17.04 8.20
CA HIS A 122 9.87 16.97 9.43
C HIS A 122 10.31 15.56 9.75
N ALA A 123 10.07 14.60 8.86
CA ALA A 123 10.38 13.21 9.13
C ALA A 123 11.83 12.97 9.46
N LYS A 124 12.73 13.71 8.84
CA LYS A 124 14.15 13.56 9.09
C LYS A 124 14.62 14.24 10.35
N GLU A 125 13.79 15.09 10.91
CA GLU A 125 14.15 15.83 12.11
C GLU A 125 13.71 15.11 13.37
N THR A 126 12.83 14.16 13.24
CA THR A 126 12.31 13.51 14.39
C THR A 126 13.23 12.55 15.05
N PRO A 127 14.07 11.87 14.38
CA PRO A 127 14.75 10.76 14.99
C PRO A 127 15.45 11.09 16.24
N CYS A 128 15.87 12.13 16.46
CA CYS A 128 16.56 12.37 17.58
C CYS A 128 15.86 13.07 18.53
N ASP A 129 14.95 13.64 18.16
CA ASP A 129 14.36 14.52 18.93
C ASP A 129 13.49 14.02 19.78
N LYS A 130 13.10 13.39 19.58
CA LYS A 130 12.20 13.10 20.30
C LYS A 130 12.25 12.52 21.20
N VAL A 131 12.85 12.73 21.25
CA VAL A 131 12.83 12.31 22.03
C VAL A 131 12.61 12.70 23.01
N PRO A 132 12.57 12.94 23.34
CA PRO A 132 12.23 13.13 24.16
C PRO A 132 11.77 13.67 24.91
N GLU A 133 11.79 14.22 24.93
CA GLU A 133 11.39 14.70 25.39
C GLU A 133 10.71 14.62 26.04
N ASN A 134 10.97 14.56 25.95
CA ASN A 134 10.39 14.38 26.23
C ASN A 134 10.08 14.12 26.62
#